data_77cb6eb9a2fe4b86245b5c8318da1746
#
_entry.id   77cb6eb9a2fe4b86245b5c8318da1746
#
_cell.length_a   1.000
_cell.length_b   1.000
_cell.length_c   1.000
_cell.angle_alpha   90.00
_cell.angle_beta   90.00
_cell.angle_gamma   90.00
#
_symmetry.space_group_name_H-M   'P 1'
#
loop_
_entity.id
_entity.type
_entity.pdbx_description
1 polymer ?
#
loop_
_entity_poly.entity_id
_entity_poly.type
_entity_poly.pdbx_seq_one_letter_code
_entity_poly.pdbx_strand_id
1 'polypeptide(L)'
;PARAGRAPGAGPERPEARPGGAGRFRPLLAWLVAVGLLAVVVLGLRLGAGNIELLVRAPLWLVAAQAGGLVLGAAALVAAVRARGVRDARLARARSEEAARTRHRQFLRRLDHELKNPLTAVRAAVADASPGAPPGVVVNLEVVDAQSRRMSRLLTDLRKLAELETASLALEDVDLAETVTDAVDAVVEEAAGRGAAVRLRLDLPRVPWPLPHVRGDGDLLYSAVYNVVSNAAKYTPPGGVVEVRGREEHGVVTIEVADTGIGVPEADRELVFRELGRAANAQGLPGSGLGLSLVRTIAQRHGGTVRMASREGVGTRVWLALPVAGPPDGGPVA
;
A
#
# COMPACT_ATOMS: atom_id res chain seq x y z
N PRO A 1 -44.19 -38.78 30.12
CA PRO A 1 -43.52 -39.73 29.24
C PRO A 1 -42.66 -38.97 28.21
N ALA A 2 -41.46 -39.41 28.23
CA ALA A 2 -40.31 -38.93 27.48
C ALA A 2 -40.48 -39.01 25.96
N ARG A 3 -39.77 -38.08 25.26
CA ARG A 3 -39.01 -38.43 24.06
C ARG A 3 -37.87 -37.46 23.86
N ALA A 4 -36.69 -37.99 24.01
CA ALA A 4 -35.41 -37.37 23.66
C ALA A 4 -35.32 -37.19 22.14
N GLY A 5 -34.99 -35.96 21.70
CA GLY A 5 -34.60 -35.62 20.31
C GLY A 5 -33.09 -35.58 20.18
N ARG A 6 -32.59 -36.50 19.42
CA ARG A 6 -31.19 -36.76 19.08
C ARG A 6 -30.63 -35.63 18.22
N ALA A 7 -29.51 -35.03 18.59
CA ALA A 7 -28.72 -34.12 17.75
C ALA A 7 -28.09 -34.89 16.56
N PRO A 8 -28.00 -34.33 15.36
CA PRO A 8 -27.28 -34.93 14.25
C PRO A 8 -25.77 -34.73 14.42
N GLY A 9 -25.05 -35.83 14.21
CA GLY A 9 -23.64 -36.00 14.41
C GLY A 9 -22.77 -35.09 13.49
N ALA A 10 -21.68 -34.65 14.07
CA ALA A 10 -20.55 -34.11 13.39
C ALA A 10 -19.92 -35.16 12.47
N GLY A 11 -19.92 -34.92 11.16
CA GLY A 11 -19.20 -35.74 10.21
C GLY A 11 -17.67 -35.52 10.38
N PRO A 12 -16.85 -36.53 10.08
CA PRO A 12 -15.42 -36.47 10.26
C PRO A 12 -14.81 -35.43 9.31
N GLU A 13 -14.06 -34.47 9.88
CA GLU A 13 -13.19 -33.57 9.16
C GLU A 13 -12.20 -34.38 8.31
N ARG A 14 -12.24 -34.19 7.00
CA ARG A 14 -11.22 -34.71 6.09
C ARG A 14 -9.92 -34.01 6.39
N PRO A 15 -8.80 -34.70 6.62
CA PRO A 15 -7.51 -34.04 6.76
C PRO A 15 -7.11 -33.42 5.42
N GLU A 16 -6.87 -32.09 5.44
CA GLU A 16 -6.28 -31.38 4.31
C GLU A 16 -4.95 -32.03 3.94
N ALA A 17 -4.87 -32.52 2.72
CA ALA A 17 -3.67 -33.11 2.15
C ALA A 17 -2.58 -32.02 2.08
N ARG A 18 -1.57 -32.13 2.95
CA ARG A 18 -0.33 -31.38 2.86
C ARG A 18 0.29 -31.63 1.48
N PRO A 19 0.65 -30.59 0.70
CA PRO A 19 1.34 -30.80 -0.56
C PRO A 19 2.68 -31.47 -0.26
N GLY A 20 2.78 -32.73 -0.65
CA GLY A 20 3.91 -33.59 -0.40
C GLY A 20 5.19 -33.03 -0.97
N GLY A 21 6.24 -33.06 -0.16
CA GLY A 21 7.62 -32.72 -0.50
C GLY A 21 8.31 -33.62 -1.56
N ALA A 22 7.55 -34.32 -2.42
CA ALA A 22 8.05 -35.26 -3.43
C ALA A 22 8.68 -34.61 -4.67
N GLY A 23 8.52 -33.28 -4.85
CA GLY A 23 9.07 -32.60 -6.04
C GLY A 23 10.56 -32.25 -5.98
N ARG A 24 11.15 -32.21 -4.79
CA ARG A 24 12.56 -31.79 -4.60
C ARG A 24 13.61 -32.87 -4.91
N PHE A 25 13.24 -34.12 -4.85
CA PHE A 25 14.17 -35.25 -5.03
C PHE A 25 14.20 -35.83 -6.45
N ARG A 26 13.24 -35.48 -7.31
CA ARG A 26 13.16 -36.01 -8.69
C ARG A 26 14.39 -35.75 -9.54
N PRO A 27 15.01 -34.57 -9.60
CA PRO A 27 16.21 -34.35 -10.39
C PRO A 27 17.44 -35.09 -9.84
N LEU A 28 17.54 -35.20 -8.49
CA LEU A 28 18.62 -35.92 -7.83
C LEU A 28 18.51 -37.42 -8.09
N LEU A 29 17.30 -37.96 -8.03
CA LEU A 29 17.01 -39.36 -8.33
C LEU A 29 17.28 -39.70 -9.80
N ALA A 30 16.89 -38.83 -10.73
CA ALA A 30 17.17 -39.00 -12.15
C ALA A 30 18.68 -38.99 -12.43
N TRP A 31 19.45 -38.14 -11.76
CA TRP A 31 20.91 -38.08 -11.87
C TRP A 31 21.57 -39.31 -11.28
N LEU A 32 21.14 -39.78 -10.12
CA LEU A 32 21.62 -41.02 -9.49
C LEU A 32 21.35 -42.27 -10.37
N VAL A 33 20.15 -42.31 -10.99
CA VAL A 33 19.78 -43.38 -11.92
C VAL A 33 20.68 -43.34 -13.18
N ALA A 34 20.95 -42.17 -13.74
CA ALA A 34 21.83 -42.00 -14.89
C ALA A 34 23.28 -42.42 -14.57
N VAL A 35 23.80 -42.02 -13.40
CA VAL A 35 25.13 -42.42 -12.93
C VAL A 35 25.17 -43.92 -12.64
N GLY A 36 24.12 -44.49 -12.04
CA GLY A 36 24.02 -45.92 -11.81
C GLY A 36 24.00 -46.74 -13.11
N LEU A 37 23.22 -46.29 -14.10
CA LEU A 37 23.17 -46.90 -15.42
C LEU A 37 24.52 -46.85 -16.12
N LEU A 38 25.22 -45.72 -16.06
CA LEU A 38 26.58 -45.57 -16.61
C LEU A 38 27.57 -46.51 -15.89
N ALA A 39 27.48 -46.62 -14.56
CA ALA A 39 28.32 -47.53 -13.79
C ALA A 39 28.06 -49.02 -14.13
N VAL A 40 26.77 -49.38 -14.36
CA VAL A 40 26.41 -50.75 -14.81
C VAL A 40 26.92 -51.04 -16.20
N VAL A 41 26.83 -50.09 -17.14
CA VAL A 41 27.39 -50.22 -18.50
C VAL A 41 28.89 -50.38 -18.44
N VAL A 42 29.63 -49.56 -17.66
CA VAL A 42 31.09 -49.65 -17.49
C VAL A 42 31.47 -50.98 -16.85
N LEU A 43 30.73 -51.43 -15.84
CA LEU A 43 30.95 -52.69 -15.15
C LEU A 43 30.65 -53.88 -16.08
N GLY A 44 29.55 -53.81 -16.86
CA GLY A 44 29.19 -54.82 -17.88
C GLY A 44 30.26 -54.95 -18.98
N LEU A 45 30.78 -53.82 -19.44
CA LEU A 45 31.91 -53.81 -20.41
C LEU A 45 33.20 -54.39 -19.81
N ARG A 46 33.46 -54.16 -18.50
CA ARG A 46 34.61 -54.75 -17.82
C ARG A 46 34.50 -56.24 -17.57
N LEU A 47 33.32 -56.75 -17.26
CA LEU A 47 33.08 -58.15 -16.92
C LEU A 47 32.79 -59.02 -18.15
N GLY A 48 32.16 -58.43 -19.19
CA GLY A 48 31.75 -59.18 -20.40
C GLY A 48 32.79 -59.22 -21.51
N ALA A 49 33.76 -58.33 -21.55
CA ALA A 49 34.83 -58.30 -22.54
C ALA A 49 36.11 -58.71 -21.83
N GLY A 50 36.35 -60.02 -21.74
CA GLY A 50 37.66 -60.51 -21.34
C GLY A 50 38.71 -59.92 -22.25
N ASN A 51 39.67 -59.15 -21.70
CA ASN A 51 40.88 -58.62 -22.31
C ASN A 51 40.77 -58.04 -23.74
N ILE A 52 39.75 -57.34 -24.08
CA ILE A 52 39.76 -56.47 -25.25
C ILE A 52 40.36 -55.11 -24.74
N GLU A 53 41.65 -54.94 -24.95
CA GLU A 53 42.29 -53.62 -24.98
C GLU A 53 41.63 -52.81 -26.09
N LEU A 54 40.57 -52.09 -25.78
CA LEU A 54 40.01 -51.10 -26.66
C LEU A 54 41.04 -49.96 -26.68
N LEU A 55 42.00 -50.02 -27.57
CA LEU A 55 42.95 -48.94 -27.81
C LEU A 55 42.21 -47.80 -28.50
N VAL A 56 41.44 -47.07 -27.72
CA VAL A 56 40.77 -45.82 -28.15
C VAL A 56 41.89 -44.80 -28.35
N ARG A 57 42.48 -44.78 -29.58
CA ARG A 57 43.34 -43.67 -30.01
C ARG A 57 42.50 -42.42 -30.27
N ALA A 58 41.76 -41.98 -29.26
CA ALA A 58 41.11 -40.68 -29.31
C ALA A 58 42.17 -39.62 -28.97
N PRO A 59 42.34 -38.58 -29.76
CA PRO A 59 43.27 -37.50 -29.45
C PRO A 59 42.82 -36.83 -28.13
N LEU A 60 43.79 -36.58 -27.25
CA LEU A 60 43.54 -36.03 -25.88
C LEU A 60 42.66 -34.80 -25.87
N TRP A 61 42.73 -33.96 -26.91
CA TRP A 61 41.88 -32.75 -27.04
C TRP A 61 40.40 -33.09 -27.20
N LEU A 62 40.06 -34.24 -27.84
CA LEU A 62 38.66 -34.66 -27.99
C LEU A 62 38.04 -35.08 -26.65
N VAL A 63 38.80 -35.80 -25.82
CA VAL A 63 38.39 -36.19 -24.47
C VAL A 63 38.25 -34.97 -23.58
N ALA A 64 39.18 -34.02 -23.66
CA ALA A 64 39.13 -32.76 -22.93
C ALA A 64 37.92 -31.90 -23.36
N ALA A 65 37.62 -31.83 -24.67
CA ALA A 65 36.47 -31.10 -25.19
C ALA A 65 35.13 -31.70 -24.72
N GLN A 66 35.01 -33.03 -24.69
CA GLN A 66 33.82 -33.71 -24.19
C GLN A 66 33.64 -33.49 -22.67
N ALA A 67 34.71 -33.62 -21.90
CA ALA A 67 34.67 -33.35 -20.45
C ALA A 67 34.32 -31.89 -20.18
N GLY A 68 34.91 -30.94 -20.92
CA GLY A 68 34.58 -29.53 -20.82
C GLY A 68 33.12 -29.23 -21.17
N GLY A 69 32.59 -29.85 -22.24
CA GLY A 69 31.17 -29.73 -22.61
C GLY A 69 30.22 -30.27 -21.55
N LEU A 70 30.55 -31.38 -20.91
CA LEU A 70 29.74 -31.91 -19.79
C LEU A 70 29.74 -31.02 -18.59
N VAL A 71 30.87 -30.44 -18.20
CA VAL A 71 30.99 -29.49 -17.07
C VAL A 71 30.21 -28.23 -17.35
N LEU A 72 30.31 -27.64 -18.54
CA LEU A 72 29.56 -26.47 -18.96
C LEU A 72 28.04 -26.74 -19.01
N GLY A 73 27.64 -27.89 -19.54
CA GLY A 73 26.25 -28.33 -19.57
C GLY A 73 25.66 -28.48 -18.14
N ALA A 74 26.42 -29.11 -17.25
CA ALA A 74 26.04 -29.25 -15.85
C ALA A 74 25.92 -27.87 -15.14
N ALA A 75 26.92 -27.01 -15.38
CA ALA A 75 26.88 -25.64 -14.83
C ALA A 75 25.70 -24.82 -15.36
N ALA A 76 25.40 -24.91 -16.66
CA ALA A 76 24.24 -24.25 -17.28
C ALA A 76 22.91 -24.79 -16.71
N LEU A 77 22.81 -26.11 -16.51
CA LEU A 77 21.63 -26.73 -15.89
C LEU A 77 21.42 -26.25 -14.44
N VAL A 78 22.51 -26.23 -13.65
CA VAL A 78 22.44 -25.70 -12.27
C VAL A 78 22.04 -24.23 -12.25
N ALA A 79 22.60 -23.40 -13.14
CA ALA A 79 22.25 -21.99 -13.27
C ALA A 79 20.77 -21.82 -13.66
N ALA A 80 20.27 -22.61 -14.62
CA ALA A 80 18.87 -22.57 -15.05
C ALA A 80 17.92 -23.00 -13.93
N VAL A 81 18.24 -24.04 -13.16
CA VAL A 81 17.44 -24.49 -12.01
C VAL A 81 17.41 -23.45 -10.92
N ARG A 82 18.56 -22.82 -10.60
CA ARG A 82 18.63 -21.72 -9.62
C ARG A 82 17.83 -20.49 -10.08
N ALA A 83 17.96 -20.09 -11.36
CA ALA A 83 17.22 -18.97 -11.92
C ALA A 83 15.70 -19.21 -11.88
N ARG A 84 15.24 -20.44 -12.18
CA ARG A 84 13.82 -20.83 -12.02
C ARG A 84 13.38 -20.75 -10.57
N GLY A 85 14.14 -21.30 -9.65
CA GLY A 85 13.81 -21.26 -8.22
C GLY A 85 13.69 -19.84 -7.67
N VAL A 86 14.56 -18.91 -8.10
CA VAL A 86 14.47 -17.48 -7.72
C VAL A 86 13.22 -16.83 -8.31
N ARG A 87 12.89 -17.11 -9.58
CA ARG A 87 11.67 -16.60 -10.22
C ARG A 87 10.41 -17.12 -9.53
N ASP A 88 10.35 -18.42 -9.25
CA ASP A 88 9.20 -19.03 -8.59
C ASP A 88 9.02 -18.49 -7.17
N ALA A 89 10.13 -18.25 -6.44
CA ALA A 89 10.08 -17.64 -5.12
C ALA A 89 9.58 -16.19 -5.16
N ARG A 90 9.99 -15.39 -6.17
CA ARG A 90 9.49 -14.02 -6.37
C ARG A 90 8.00 -14.01 -6.70
N LEU A 91 7.57 -14.86 -7.62
CA LEU A 91 6.15 -14.99 -7.99
C LEU A 91 5.29 -15.47 -6.81
N ALA A 92 5.79 -16.39 -6.00
CA ALA A 92 5.10 -16.86 -4.80
C ALA A 92 4.95 -15.75 -3.76
N ARG A 93 5.99 -14.93 -3.55
CA ARG A 93 5.92 -13.78 -2.65
C ARG A 93 4.92 -12.73 -3.16
N ALA A 94 5.01 -12.33 -4.43
CA ALA A 94 4.07 -11.38 -5.03
C ALA A 94 2.61 -11.86 -4.88
N ARG A 95 2.32 -13.14 -5.16
CA ARG A 95 0.98 -13.71 -4.99
C ARG A 95 0.52 -13.72 -3.53
N SER A 96 1.42 -14.00 -2.58
CA SER A 96 1.08 -14.00 -1.16
C SER A 96 0.78 -12.59 -0.65
N GLU A 97 1.52 -11.59 -1.10
CA GLU A 97 1.30 -10.18 -0.79
C GLU A 97 -0.03 -9.69 -1.38
N GLU A 98 -0.31 -10.01 -2.63
CA GLU A 98 -1.57 -9.66 -3.28
C GLU A 98 -2.78 -10.33 -2.60
N ALA A 99 -2.64 -11.60 -2.22
CA ALA A 99 -3.68 -12.30 -1.46
C ALA A 99 -3.88 -11.71 -0.05
N ALA A 100 -2.81 -11.23 0.60
CA ALA A 100 -2.89 -10.54 1.87
C ALA A 100 -3.60 -9.18 1.74
N ARG A 101 -3.24 -8.38 0.74
CA ARG A 101 -3.89 -7.11 0.42
C ARG A 101 -5.38 -7.30 0.10
N THR A 102 -5.73 -8.33 -0.67
CA THR A 102 -7.13 -8.63 -1.02
C THR A 102 -7.95 -9.03 0.19
N ARG A 103 -7.39 -9.86 1.09
CA ARG A 103 -8.06 -10.23 2.35
C ARG A 103 -8.25 -9.03 3.28
N HIS A 104 -7.23 -8.18 3.40
CA HIS A 104 -7.30 -6.96 4.19
C HIS A 104 -8.43 -6.04 3.72
N ARG A 105 -8.55 -5.82 2.40
CA ARG A 105 -9.63 -5.03 1.79
C ARG A 105 -11.02 -5.60 2.03
N GLN A 106 -11.18 -6.91 1.87
CA GLN A 106 -12.47 -7.56 2.14
C GLN A 106 -12.86 -7.42 3.61
N PHE A 107 -11.89 -7.50 4.52
CA PHE A 107 -12.09 -7.27 5.94
C PHE A 107 -12.55 -5.83 6.22
N LEU A 108 -11.85 -4.83 5.64
CA LEU A 108 -12.22 -3.42 5.82
C LEU A 108 -13.61 -3.08 5.27
N ARG A 109 -13.98 -3.63 4.09
CA ARG A 109 -15.35 -3.45 3.56
C ARG A 109 -16.43 -4.04 4.47
N ARG A 110 -16.17 -5.21 5.04
CA ARG A 110 -17.10 -5.82 6.01
C ARG A 110 -17.22 -4.98 7.26
N LEU A 111 -16.09 -4.51 7.81
CA LEU A 111 -16.09 -3.63 8.98
C LEU A 111 -16.88 -2.34 8.73
N ASP A 112 -16.72 -1.71 7.56
CA ASP A 112 -17.49 -0.50 7.22
C ASP A 112 -19.00 -0.76 7.29
N HIS A 113 -19.48 -1.84 6.68
CA HIS A 113 -20.90 -2.19 6.71
C HIS A 113 -21.38 -2.59 8.11
N GLU A 114 -20.63 -3.42 8.83
CA GLU A 114 -21.00 -3.94 10.14
C GLU A 114 -20.92 -2.89 11.25
N LEU A 115 -20.05 -1.86 11.14
CA LEU A 115 -19.91 -0.79 12.14
C LEU A 115 -20.76 0.43 11.81
N LYS A 116 -21.06 0.72 10.55
CA LYS A 116 -21.92 1.84 10.16
C LYS A 116 -23.34 1.71 10.73
N ASN A 117 -23.88 0.50 10.73
CA ASN A 117 -25.22 0.23 11.25
C ASN A 117 -25.36 0.51 12.77
N PRO A 118 -24.50 -0.04 13.68
CA PRO A 118 -24.60 0.25 15.10
C PRO A 118 -24.27 1.70 15.43
N LEU A 119 -23.35 2.36 14.69
CA LEU A 119 -23.08 3.79 14.90
C LEU A 119 -24.28 4.66 14.52
N THR A 120 -25.00 4.30 13.47
CA THR A 120 -26.23 4.99 13.08
C THR A 120 -27.32 4.79 14.16
N ALA A 121 -27.44 3.59 14.71
CA ALA A 121 -28.38 3.28 15.81
C ALA A 121 -28.01 4.06 17.09
N VAL A 122 -26.74 4.12 17.47
CA VAL A 122 -26.27 4.90 18.61
C VAL A 122 -26.60 6.39 18.41
N ARG A 123 -26.38 6.96 17.24
CA ARG A 123 -26.70 8.35 16.95
C ARG A 123 -28.22 8.63 16.99
N ALA A 124 -29.02 7.71 16.48
CA ALA A 124 -30.47 7.82 16.57
C ALA A 124 -30.95 7.80 18.03
N ALA A 125 -30.41 6.89 18.85
CA ALA A 125 -30.72 6.80 20.26
C ALA A 125 -30.27 8.04 21.04
N VAL A 126 -29.12 8.65 20.71
CA VAL A 126 -28.65 9.91 21.30
C VAL A 126 -29.58 11.05 20.91
N ALA A 127 -29.99 11.14 19.65
CA ALA A 127 -30.90 12.17 19.17
C ALA A 127 -32.29 12.08 19.84
N ASP A 128 -32.77 10.85 20.07
CA ASP A 128 -34.06 10.60 20.76
C ASP A 128 -34.00 10.89 22.27
N ALA A 129 -32.85 10.60 22.90
CA ALA A 129 -32.65 10.84 24.34
C ALA A 129 -32.30 12.28 24.69
N SER A 130 -31.91 13.14 23.76
CA SER A 130 -31.48 14.53 24.01
C SER A 130 -32.61 15.49 24.39
N PRO A 131 -33.84 15.41 23.82
CA PRO A 131 -34.93 16.28 24.19
C PRO A 131 -35.39 16.02 25.63
N GLY A 132 -35.26 17.04 26.50
CA GLY A 132 -35.69 16.96 27.90
C GLY A 132 -34.70 16.30 28.88
N ALA A 133 -33.49 15.94 28.41
CA ALA A 133 -32.46 15.37 29.29
C ALA A 133 -31.88 16.45 30.24
N PRO A 134 -31.51 16.06 31.48
CA PRO A 134 -30.83 16.98 32.42
C PRO A 134 -29.50 17.49 31.82
N PRO A 135 -29.05 18.73 32.16
CA PRO A 135 -27.85 19.33 31.53
C PRO A 135 -26.59 18.46 31.57
N GLY A 136 -26.36 17.74 32.68
CA GLY A 136 -25.22 16.82 32.81
C GLY A 136 -25.30 15.57 31.90
N VAL A 137 -26.54 15.16 31.53
CA VAL A 137 -26.77 14.07 30.60
C VAL A 137 -26.58 14.52 29.14
N VAL A 138 -27.05 15.74 28.83
CA VAL A 138 -26.86 16.34 27.49
C VAL A 138 -25.41 16.40 27.12
N VAL A 139 -24.52 16.85 28.01
CA VAL A 139 -23.06 16.88 27.76
C VAL A 139 -22.50 15.50 27.45
N ASN A 140 -22.94 14.45 28.15
CA ASN A 140 -22.48 13.09 27.87
C ASN A 140 -23.03 12.58 26.54
N LEU A 141 -24.28 12.91 26.19
CA LEU A 141 -24.86 12.55 24.88
C LEU A 141 -24.14 13.25 23.72
N GLU A 142 -23.76 14.51 23.87
CA GLU A 142 -22.95 15.24 22.89
C GLU A 142 -21.58 14.59 22.68
N VAL A 143 -20.93 14.10 23.75
CA VAL A 143 -19.66 13.38 23.66
C VAL A 143 -19.86 12.07 22.89
N VAL A 144 -20.91 11.30 23.16
CA VAL A 144 -21.22 10.04 22.45
C VAL A 144 -21.50 10.31 20.98
N ASP A 145 -22.28 11.35 20.63
CA ASP A 145 -22.54 11.70 19.22
C ASP A 145 -21.25 12.13 18.51
N ALA A 146 -20.41 12.94 19.14
CA ALA A 146 -19.12 13.36 18.59
C ALA A 146 -18.19 12.17 18.33
N GLN A 147 -18.12 11.20 19.25
CA GLN A 147 -17.33 9.98 19.06
C GLN A 147 -17.92 9.08 17.95
N SER A 148 -19.24 8.93 17.90
CA SER A 148 -19.90 8.16 16.84
C SER A 148 -19.67 8.76 15.45
N ARG A 149 -19.74 10.09 15.32
CA ARG A 149 -19.38 10.80 14.07
C ARG A 149 -17.90 10.61 13.71
N ARG A 150 -17.02 10.61 14.70
CA ARG A 150 -15.59 10.35 14.49
C ARG A 150 -15.35 8.94 13.95
N MET A 151 -15.99 7.93 14.56
CA MET A 151 -15.88 6.54 14.12
C MET A 151 -16.42 6.35 12.70
N SER A 152 -17.57 6.96 12.37
CA SER A 152 -18.13 6.92 11.01
C SER A 152 -17.17 7.51 9.96
N ARG A 153 -16.51 8.63 10.28
CA ARG A 153 -15.51 9.24 9.40
C ARG A 153 -14.28 8.34 9.21
N LEU A 154 -13.77 7.77 10.31
CA LEU A 154 -12.65 6.83 10.27
C LEU A 154 -12.93 5.63 9.34
N LEU A 155 -14.12 5.05 9.45
CA LEU A 155 -14.55 3.94 8.59
C LEU A 155 -14.62 4.34 7.11
N THR A 156 -15.19 5.52 6.84
CA THR A 156 -15.28 6.04 5.48
C THR A 156 -13.90 6.29 4.87
N ASP A 157 -12.98 6.89 5.63
CA ASP A 157 -11.61 7.17 5.20
C ASP A 157 -10.82 5.86 4.95
N LEU A 158 -10.99 4.89 5.86
CA LEU A 158 -10.33 3.58 5.73
C LEU A 158 -10.85 2.81 4.52
N ARG A 159 -12.16 2.89 4.25
CA ARG A 159 -12.76 2.30 3.04
C ARG A 159 -12.22 2.96 1.77
N LYS A 160 -12.16 4.30 1.73
CA LYS A 160 -11.57 5.04 0.60
C LYS A 160 -10.15 4.59 0.33
N LEU A 161 -9.32 4.45 1.39
CA LEU A 161 -7.95 3.97 1.26
C LEU A 161 -7.89 2.57 0.67
N ALA A 162 -8.72 1.65 1.15
CA ALA A 162 -8.78 0.27 0.64
C ALA A 162 -9.29 0.17 -0.81
N GLU A 163 -10.22 1.03 -1.21
CA GLU A 163 -10.71 1.12 -2.59
C GLU A 163 -9.64 1.71 -3.51
N LEU A 164 -8.92 2.73 -3.05
CA LEU A 164 -7.83 3.35 -3.79
C LEU A 164 -6.70 2.37 -4.15
N GLU A 165 -6.42 1.39 -3.32
CA GLU A 165 -5.37 0.40 -3.63
C GLU A 165 -5.65 -0.44 -4.90
N THR A 166 -6.91 -0.48 -5.40
CA THR A 166 -7.33 -1.39 -6.49
C THR A 166 -8.14 -0.80 -7.61
N ALA A 167 -8.81 0.33 -7.40
CA ALA A 167 -9.57 0.97 -8.47
C ALA A 167 -8.64 1.35 -9.63
N SER A 168 -9.08 1.24 -10.87
CA SER A 168 -8.37 1.86 -12.00
C SER A 168 -8.46 3.38 -11.84
N LEU A 169 -7.35 4.09 -12.14
CA LEU A 169 -7.38 5.56 -12.18
C LEU A 169 -8.20 6.01 -13.40
N ALA A 170 -9.08 6.98 -13.21
CA ALA A 170 -9.73 7.70 -14.29
C ALA A 170 -8.78 8.80 -14.80
N LEU A 171 -7.81 8.41 -15.65
CA LEU A 171 -6.76 9.32 -16.10
C LEU A 171 -7.30 10.34 -17.12
N GLU A 172 -7.22 11.60 -16.75
CA GLU A 172 -7.58 12.77 -17.58
C GLU A 172 -6.49 13.86 -17.48
N ASP A 173 -6.61 14.91 -18.28
CA ASP A 173 -5.73 16.08 -18.18
C ASP A 173 -6.28 17.03 -17.10
N VAL A 174 -5.65 17.01 -15.93
CA VAL A 174 -6.10 17.77 -14.75
C VAL A 174 -5.38 19.12 -14.66
N ASP A 175 -6.14 20.21 -14.57
CA ASP A 175 -5.60 21.52 -14.20
C ASP A 175 -5.34 21.57 -12.69
N LEU A 176 -4.07 21.38 -12.32
CA LEU A 176 -3.67 21.41 -10.92
C LEU A 176 -3.78 22.80 -10.28
N ALA A 177 -3.72 23.88 -11.07
CA ALA A 177 -3.90 25.22 -10.51
C ALA A 177 -5.35 25.45 -10.07
N GLU A 178 -6.33 25.01 -10.87
CA GLU A 178 -7.74 24.98 -10.51
C GLU A 178 -7.97 24.04 -9.31
N THR A 179 -7.52 22.80 -9.39
CA THR A 179 -7.65 21.79 -8.31
C THR A 179 -7.13 22.28 -6.96
N VAL A 180 -5.96 22.95 -6.95
CA VAL A 180 -5.37 23.51 -5.73
C VAL A 180 -6.18 24.69 -5.23
N THR A 181 -6.67 25.56 -6.13
CA THR A 181 -7.49 26.72 -5.77
C THR A 181 -8.78 26.25 -5.11
N ASP A 182 -9.50 25.32 -5.73
CA ASP A 182 -10.75 24.77 -5.19
C ASP A 182 -10.55 24.11 -3.82
N ALA A 183 -9.47 23.35 -3.65
CA ALA A 183 -9.14 22.71 -2.37
C ALA A 183 -8.82 23.76 -1.27
N VAL A 184 -8.12 24.83 -1.62
CA VAL A 184 -7.82 25.94 -0.70
C VAL A 184 -9.09 26.68 -0.31
N ASP A 185 -9.95 27.00 -1.27
CA ASP A 185 -11.21 27.70 -1.03
C ASP A 185 -12.15 26.88 -0.12
N ALA A 186 -12.27 25.58 -0.36
CA ALA A 186 -13.03 24.68 0.49
C ALA A 186 -12.51 24.65 1.94
N VAL A 187 -11.18 24.62 2.12
CA VAL A 187 -10.59 24.65 3.48
C VAL A 187 -10.78 26.01 4.15
N VAL A 188 -10.71 27.11 3.42
CA VAL A 188 -10.98 28.47 3.94
C VAL A 188 -12.42 28.56 4.42
N GLU A 189 -13.37 28.10 3.63
CA GLU A 189 -14.81 28.08 4.01
C GLU A 189 -15.05 27.23 5.25
N GLU A 190 -14.48 26.04 5.30
CA GLU A 190 -14.60 25.14 6.46
C GLU A 190 -13.95 25.74 7.72
N ALA A 191 -12.79 26.38 7.60
CA ALA A 191 -12.10 27.06 8.70
C ALA A 191 -12.90 28.24 9.22
N ALA A 192 -13.48 29.04 8.34
CA ALA A 192 -14.38 30.17 8.70
C ALA A 192 -15.63 29.68 9.47
N GLY A 193 -16.25 28.60 9.01
CA GLY A 193 -17.41 27.97 9.67
C GLY A 193 -17.09 27.46 11.08
N ARG A 194 -15.81 27.16 11.38
CA ARG A 194 -15.34 26.76 12.72
C ARG A 194 -14.81 27.91 13.57
N GLY A 195 -14.84 29.16 13.07
CA GLY A 195 -14.25 30.30 13.72
C GLY A 195 -12.72 30.28 13.83
N ALA A 196 -12.05 29.47 12.99
CA ALA A 196 -10.60 29.36 12.98
C ALA A 196 -9.97 30.52 12.20
N ALA A 197 -9.21 31.38 12.89
CA ALA A 197 -8.52 32.52 12.27
C ALA A 197 -7.13 32.14 11.74
N VAL A 198 -7.08 31.29 10.70
CA VAL A 198 -5.83 30.92 10.00
C VAL A 198 -5.72 31.73 8.72
N ARG A 199 -4.54 32.27 8.44
CA ARG A 199 -4.26 33.01 7.21
C ARG A 199 -3.72 32.08 6.14
N LEU A 200 -4.55 31.79 5.13
CA LEU A 200 -4.17 31.03 3.95
C LEU A 200 -3.63 31.97 2.87
N ARG A 201 -2.50 31.62 2.27
CA ARG A 201 -1.89 32.29 1.12
C ARG A 201 -1.68 31.29 0.00
N LEU A 202 -2.13 31.64 -1.19
CA LEU A 202 -1.97 30.85 -2.40
C LEU A 202 -1.03 31.59 -3.37
N ASP A 203 0.06 30.92 -3.75
CA ASP A 203 1.07 31.43 -4.65
C ASP A 203 1.31 30.40 -5.77
N LEU A 204 0.54 30.53 -6.85
CA LEU A 204 0.64 29.69 -8.04
C LEU A 204 1.16 30.52 -9.23
N PRO A 205 2.00 29.93 -10.08
CA PRO A 205 2.46 30.57 -11.32
C PRO A 205 1.26 30.93 -12.21
N ARG A 206 1.31 32.14 -12.76
CA ARG A 206 0.28 32.65 -13.67
C ARG A 206 0.91 32.94 -15.04
N VAL A 207 0.10 33.53 -15.95
CA VAL A 207 0.58 33.97 -17.27
C VAL A 207 1.90 34.75 -17.11
N PRO A 208 2.94 34.51 -17.95
CA PRO A 208 2.87 33.67 -19.16
C PRO A 208 3.20 32.19 -18.96
N TRP A 209 3.54 31.74 -17.74
CA TRP A 209 4.01 30.37 -17.44
C TRP A 209 3.17 29.73 -16.33
N PRO A 210 1.89 29.36 -16.60
CA PRO A 210 1.07 28.66 -15.64
C PRO A 210 1.61 27.24 -15.37
N LEU A 211 1.12 26.59 -14.31
CA LEU A 211 1.38 25.16 -14.11
C LEU A 211 0.85 24.35 -15.31
N PRO A 212 1.60 23.36 -15.81
CA PRO A 212 1.08 22.47 -16.82
C PRO A 212 -0.02 21.56 -16.23
N HIS A 213 -0.94 21.12 -17.08
CA HIS A 213 -1.87 20.05 -16.72
C HIS A 213 -1.09 18.77 -16.42
N VAL A 214 -1.60 17.99 -15.48
CA VAL A 214 -1.05 16.69 -15.09
C VAL A 214 -2.01 15.59 -15.51
N ARG A 215 -1.49 14.54 -16.15
CA ARG A 215 -2.30 13.37 -16.45
C ARG A 215 -2.59 12.55 -15.20
N GLY A 216 -3.81 12.60 -14.71
CA GLY A 216 -4.18 11.99 -13.43
C GLY A 216 -5.69 11.84 -13.25
N ASP A 217 -6.08 11.37 -12.09
CA ASP A 217 -7.47 11.25 -11.64
C ASP A 217 -7.80 12.50 -10.82
N GLY A 218 -8.64 13.41 -11.37
CA GLY A 218 -8.92 14.72 -10.81
C GLY A 218 -9.50 14.65 -9.40
N ASP A 219 -10.44 13.76 -9.14
CA ASP A 219 -11.07 13.59 -7.82
C ASP A 219 -10.06 13.15 -6.74
N LEU A 220 -9.14 12.27 -7.13
CA LEU A 220 -8.10 11.81 -6.24
C LEU A 220 -7.05 12.87 -5.97
N LEU A 221 -6.63 13.60 -7.00
CA LEU A 221 -5.67 14.70 -6.87
C LEU A 221 -6.26 15.82 -6.01
N TYR A 222 -7.53 16.19 -6.22
CA TYR A 222 -8.25 17.10 -5.33
C TYR A 222 -8.23 16.60 -3.87
N SER A 223 -8.58 15.32 -3.66
CA SER A 223 -8.58 14.73 -2.32
C SER A 223 -7.20 14.77 -1.65
N ALA A 224 -6.12 14.54 -2.41
CA ALA A 224 -4.76 14.63 -1.88
C ALA A 224 -4.40 16.06 -1.45
N VAL A 225 -4.64 17.04 -2.31
CA VAL A 225 -4.37 18.46 -2.02
C VAL A 225 -5.20 18.93 -0.83
N TYR A 226 -6.52 18.66 -0.84
CA TYR A 226 -7.41 18.99 0.26
C TYR A 226 -6.92 18.44 1.60
N ASN A 227 -6.49 17.16 1.65
CA ASN A 227 -5.99 16.55 2.89
C ASN A 227 -4.73 17.24 3.42
N VAL A 228 -3.81 17.65 2.54
CA VAL A 228 -2.59 18.35 2.96
C VAL A 228 -2.93 19.74 3.48
N VAL A 229 -3.73 20.52 2.74
CA VAL A 229 -4.13 21.90 3.11
C VAL A 229 -4.99 21.90 4.37
N SER A 230 -5.96 20.99 4.49
CA SER A 230 -6.81 20.84 5.67
C SER A 230 -6.01 20.45 6.92
N ASN A 231 -4.99 19.57 6.78
CA ASN A 231 -4.08 19.27 7.89
C ASN A 231 -3.27 20.52 8.30
N ALA A 232 -2.72 21.26 7.35
CA ALA A 232 -1.98 22.49 7.63
C ALA A 232 -2.86 23.51 8.38
N ALA A 233 -4.07 23.76 7.90
CA ALA A 233 -5.01 24.69 8.55
C ALA A 233 -5.43 24.22 9.95
N LYS A 234 -5.65 22.92 10.13
CA LYS A 234 -6.09 22.30 11.38
C LYS A 234 -5.04 22.35 12.48
N TYR A 235 -3.76 22.12 12.13
CA TYR A 235 -2.67 22.06 13.10
C TYR A 235 -1.97 23.41 13.30
N THR A 236 -2.41 24.45 12.60
CA THR A 236 -1.95 25.83 12.76
C THR A 236 -2.81 26.55 13.80
N PRO A 237 -2.23 27.12 14.86
CA PRO A 237 -2.97 27.87 15.85
C PRO A 237 -3.55 29.17 15.27
N PRO A 238 -4.55 29.77 15.92
CA PRO A 238 -5.13 31.06 15.51
C PRO A 238 -4.06 32.12 15.28
N GLY A 239 -4.17 32.87 14.17
CA GLY A 239 -3.20 33.89 13.76
C GLY A 239 -1.97 33.34 13.00
N GLY A 240 -1.82 32.02 12.93
CA GLY A 240 -0.75 31.40 12.12
C GLY A 240 -1.00 31.52 10.61
N VAL A 241 -0.03 31.06 9.83
CA VAL A 241 -0.02 31.16 8.37
C VAL A 241 0.11 29.77 7.75
N VAL A 242 -0.70 29.52 6.73
CA VAL A 242 -0.54 28.41 5.80
C VAL A 242 -0.26 28.98 4.42
N GLU A 243 0.77 28.52 3.77
CA GLU A 243 1.20 28.95 2.45
C GLU A 243 1.20 27.77 1.50
N VAL A 244 0.51 27.91 0.36
CA VAL A 244 0.44 26.90 -0.70
C VAL A 244 1.12 27.46 -1.93
N ARG A 245 2.13 26.75 -2.43
CA ARG A 245 2.89 27.11 -3.62
C ARG A 245 2.87 26.00 -4.65
N GLY A 246 2.83 26.37 -5.92
CA GLY A 246 2.99 25.46 -7.06
C GLY A 246 4.23 25.81 -7.87
N ARG A 247 4.95 24.80 -8.34
CA ARG A 247 6.04 24.97 -9.31
C ARG A 247 6.16 23.75 -10.21
N GLU A 248 6.69 23.97 -11.40
CA GLU A 248 7.07 22.89 -12.31
C GLU A 248 8.58 22.91 -12.51
N GLU A 249 9.22 21.75 -12.42
CA GLU A 249 10.64 21.56 -12.73
C GLU A 249 10.83 20.19 -13.41
N HIS A 250 11.44 20.19 -14.59
CA HIS A 250 11.80 18.96 -15.32
C HIS A 250 10.64 17.97 -15.55
N GLY A 251 9.45 18.47 -15.87
CA GLY A 251 8.27 17.65 -16.11
C GLY A 251 7.60 17.11 -14.84
N VAL A 252 7.90 17.70 -13.69
CA VAL A 252 7.28 17.38 -12.40
C VAL A 252 6.66 18.63 -11.80
N VAL A 253 5.34 18.60 -11.57
CA VAL A 253 4.65 19.62 -10.80
C VAL A 253 4.75 19.30 -9.34
N THR A 254 5.20 20.25 -8.54
CA THR A 254 5.30 20.14 -7.08
C THR A 254 4.38 21.15 -6.43
N ILE A 255 3.43 20.67 -5.63
CA ILE A 255 2.61 21.49 -4.72
C ILE A 255 3.26 21.42 -3.34
N GLU A 256 3.68 22.58 -2.84
CA GLU A 256 4.25 22.77 -1.51
C GLU A 256 3.20 23.40 -0.61
N VAL A 257 2.94 22.80 0.55
CA VAL A 257 2.10 23.36 1.61
C VAL A 257 2.97 23.54 2.85
N ALA A 258 3.14 24.78 3.29
CA ALA A 258 3.93 25.13 4.46
C ALA A 258 3.04 25.78 5.52
N ASP A 259 3.16 25.36 6.78
CA ASP A 259 2.42 25.91 7.91
C ASP A 259 3.33 26.34 9.05
N THR A 260 2.82 27.26 9.87
CA THR A 260 3.44 27.69 11.13
C THR A 260 2.78 27.04 12.34
N GLY A 261 2.40 25.77 12.18
CA GLY A 261 1.67 24.98 13.17
C GLY A 261 2.53 24.36 14.26
N ILE A 262 1.94 23.40 14.96
CA ILE A 262 2.59 22.69 16.07
C ILE A 262 3.80 21.86 15.63
N GLY A 263 3.98 21.62 14.32
CA GLY A 263 5.00 20.73 13.78
C GLY A 263 4.83 19.27 14.19
N VAL A 264 5.76 18.44 13.73
CA VAL A 264 5.80 16.99 13.99
C VAL A 264 7.15 16.66 14.62
N PRO A 265 7.19 15.96 15.77
CA PRO A 265 8.43 15.45 16.37
C PRO A 265 9.20 14.57 15.38
N GLU A 266 10.53 14.61 15.44
CA GLU A 266 11.37 13.87 14.48
C GLU A 266 11.11 12.37 14.46
N ALA A 267 10.89 11.78 15.62
CA ALA A 267 10.58 10.36 15.78
C ALA A 267 9.25 9.95 15.09
N ASP A 268 8.32 10.89 14.95
CA ASP A 268 6.97 10.62 14.42
C ASP A 268 6.82 10.93 12.92
N ARG A 269 7.84 11.50 12.25
CA ARG A 269 7.75 11.94 10.84
C ARG A 269 7.37 10.80 9.89
N GLU A 270 7.88 9.59 10.11
CA GLU A 270 7.49 8.43 9.32
C GLU A 270 6.17 7.83 9.78
N LEU A 271 5.86 7.93 11.08
CA LEU A 271 4.64 7.41 11.67
C LEU A 271 3.40 8.10 11.10
N VAL A 272 3.42 9.42 10.92
CA VAL A 272 2.26 10.20 10.44
C VAL A 272 1.83 9.87 9.01
N PHE A 273 2.69 9.19 8.25
CA PHE A 273 2.35 8.66 6.92
C PHE A 273 1.81 7.22 6.95
N ARG A 274 1.78 6.56 8.11
CA ARG A 274 1.16 5.24 8.26
C ARG A 274 -0.34 5.39 8.51
N GLU A 275 -1.09 4.37 8.18
CA GLU A 275 -2.52 4.30 8.50
C GLU A 275 -2.74 4.45 10.01
N LEU A 276 -3.69 5.32 10.38
CA LEU A 276 -4.00 5.68 11.78
C LEU A 276 -2.80 6.28 12.55
N GLY A 277 -1.70 6.59 11.86
CA GLY A 277 -0.51 7.18 12.45
C GLY A 277 -0.76 8.64 12.86
N ARG A 278 -0.38 8.99 14.10
CA ARG A 278 -0.51 10.33 14.66
C ARG A 278 0.71 10.68 15.49
N ALA A 279 1.19 11.91 15.33
CA ALA A 279 2.25 12.43 16.16
C ALA A 279 1.81 12.55 17.63
N ALA A 280 2.75 12.33 18.54
CA ALA A 280 2.49 12.38 19.99
C ALA A 280 1.90 13.73 20.44
N ASN A 281 2.40 14.84 19.88
CA ASN A 281 1.92 16.19 20.17
C ASN A 281 0.55 16.54 19.54
N ALA A 282 -0.02 15.65 18.70
CA ALA A 282 -1.32 15.83 18.06
C ALA A 282 -2.42 14.91 18.63
N GLN A 283 -2.15 14.12 19.68
CA GLN A 283 -3.10 13.14 20.22
C GLN A 283 -4.39 13.75 20.76
N GLY A 284 -4.35 14.97 21.30
CA GLY A 284 -5.54 15.69 21.81
C GLY A 284 -6.36 16.41 20.74
N LEU A 285 -5.84 16.57 19.52
CA LEU A 285 -6.52 17.29 18.44
C LEU A 285 -7.43 16.36 17.62
N PRO A 286 -8.51 16.85 16.99
CA PRO A 286 -9.38 16.00 16.17
C PRO A 286 -8.63 15.47 14.93
N GLY A 287 -8.88 14.23 14.51
CA GLY A 287 -8.33 13.65 13.28
C GLY A 287 -8.28 12.13 13.28
N SER A 288 -8.38 11.54 12.06
CA SER A 288 -8.39 10.10 11.82
C SER A 288 -7.01 9.48 11.82
N GLY A 289 -5.96 10.23 11.44
CA GLY A 289 -4.63 9.68 11.17
C GLY A 289 -4.53 9.00 9.81
N LEU A 290 -5.53 9.18 8.91
CA LEU A 290 -5.58 8.57 7.58
C LEU A 290 -5.26 9.56 6.45
N GLY A 291 -5.29 10.88 6.70
CA GLY A 291 -5.13 11.87 5.65
C GLY A 291 -3.79 11.79 4.93
N LEU A 292 -2.67 11.73 5.63
CA LEU A 292 -1.34 11.67 5.00
C LEU A 292 -1.01 10.30 4.38
N SER A 293 -1.53 9.19 4.92
CA SER A 293 -1.42 7.88 4.27
C SER A 293 -2.19 7.85 2.95
N LEU A 294 -3.38 8.48 2.91
CA LEU A 294 -4.17 8.66 1.69
C LEU A 294 -3.39 9.48 0.65
N VAL A 295 -2.79 10.61 1.05
CA VAL A 295 -1.96 11.45 0.18
C VAL A 295 -0.79 10.64 -0.40
N ARG A 296 -0.10 9.84 0.43
CA ARG A 296 1.00 8.97 -0.01
C ARG A 296 0.53 7.96 -1.05
N THR A 297 -0.60 7.29 -0.81
CA THR A 297 -1.17 6.31 -1.74
C THR A 297 -1.57 6.95 -3.06
N ILE A 298 -2.24 8.10 -3.02
CA ILE A 298 -2.63 8.83 -4.24
C ILE A 298 -1.39 9.26 -5.03
N ALA A 299 -0.40 9.87 -4.38
CA ALA A 299 0.84 10.29 -5.02
C ALA A 299 1.53 9.11 -5.72
N GLN A 300 1.72 7.99 -5.02
CA GLN A 300 2.36 6.79 -5.57
C GLN A 300 1.61 6.22 -6.76
N ARG A 301 0.29 6.21 -6.72
CA ARG A 301 -0.53 5.74 -7.85
C ARG A 301 -0.44 6.60 -9.09
N HIS A 302 -0.17 7.90 -8.91
CA HIS A 302 0.09 8.83 -10.00
C HIS A 302 1.57 8.87 -10.44
N GLY A 303 2.41 7.92 -9.96
CA GLY A 303 3.85 7.91 -10.26
C GLY A 303 4.63 9.02 -9.57
N GLY A 304 4.00 9.71 -8.64
CA GLY A 304 4.56 10.81 -7.88
C GLY A 304 5.09 10.42 -6.49
N THR A 305 5.43 11.42 -5.71
CA THR A 305 5.95 11.23 -4.35
C THR A 305 5.41 12.30 -3.40
N VAL A 306 5.33 11.95 -2.10
CA VAL A 306 5.08 12.92 -1.04
C VAL A 306 6.25 12.94 -0.06
N ARG A 307 6.67 14.14 0.34
CA ARG A 307 7.75 14.35 1.32
C ARG A 307 7.32 15.35 2.36
N MET A 308 7.96 15.30 3.53
CA MET A 308 7.72 16.23 4.64
C MET A 308 9.04 16.67 5.26
N ALA A 309 9.12 17.95 5.60
CA ALA A 309 10.06 18.46 6.59
C ALA A 309 9.24 19.14 7.69
N SER A 310 9.53 18.83 8.94
CA SER A 310 8.81 19.40 10.08
C SER A 310 9.74 19.59 11.26
N ARG A 311 9.45 20.61 12.05
CA ARG A 311 10.09 20.87 13.34
C ARG A 311 9.01 21.21 14.36
N GLU A 312 9.01 20.45 15.46
CA GLU A 312 8.07 20.65 16.55
C GLU A 312 8.15 22.07 17.09
N GLY A 313 6.97 22.69 17.30
CA GLY A 313 6.83 24.07 17.74
C GLY A 313 7.14 25.13 16.70
N VAL A 314 7.52 24.77 15.46
CA VAL A 314 7.88 25.72 14.39
C VAL A 314 6.91 25.62 13.22
N GLY A 315 6.58 24.40 12.77
CA GLY A 315 5.67 24.15 11.65
C GLY A 315 6.06 22.96 10.81
N THR A 316 5.29 22.76 9.73
CA THR A 316 5.45 21.65 8.79
C THR A 316 5.47 22.17 7.37
N ARG A 317 6.21 21.47 6.51
CA ARG A 317 6.22 21.65 5.06
C ARG A 317 6.05 20.29 4.39
N VAL A 318 5.04 20.19 3.55
CA VAL A 318 4.73 18.99 2.78
C VAL A 318 4.88 19.31 1.29
N TRP A 319 5.53 18.42 0.54
CA TRP A 319 5.66 18.50 -0.91
C TRP A 319 4.95 17.31 -1.54
N LEU A 320 3.99 17.57 -2.40
CA LEU A 320 3.35 16.62 -3.29
C LEU A 320 3.93 16.83 -4.70
N ALA A 321 4.71 15.90 -5.19
CA ALA A 321 5.36 15.95 -6.50
C ALA A 321 4.69 14.95 -7.44
N LEU A 322 4.23 15.42 -8.60
CA LEU A 322 3.46 14.67 -9.59
C LEU A 322 4.09 14.82 -10.97
N PRO A 323 4.37 13.72 -11.71
CA PRO A 323 4.86 13.82 -13.08
C PRO A 323 3.76 14.36 -14.00
N VAL A 324 4.10 15.31 -14.88
CA VAL A 324 3.16 15.88 -15.87
C VAL A 324 2.59 14.78 -16.78
N ALA A 325 3.43 13.83 -17.20
CA ALA A 325 3.02 12.72 -18.06
C ALA A 325 2.10 11.69 -17.37
N GLY A 326 1.87 11.83 -16.06
CA GLY A 326 1.11 10.86 -15.27
C GLY A 326 1.89 9.60 -14.91
N PRO A 327 1.20 8.57 -14.41
CA PRO A 327 1.83 7.31 -14.06
C PRO A 327 2.41 6.62 -15.30
N PRO A 328 3.55 5.91 -15.19
CA PRO A 328 4.09 5.13 -16.29
C PRO A 328 3.08 4.08 -16.73
N ASP A 329 2.91 3.90 -18.05
CA ASP A 329 1.99 2.93 -18.63
C ASP A 329 2.29 1.52 -18.12
N GLY A 330 1.33 0.91 -17.44
CA GLY A 330 1.31 -0.53 -17.15
C GLY A 330 1.89 -0.96 -15.80
N GLY A 331 1.11 -0.85 -14.77
CA GLY A 331 1.26 -1.67 -13.57
C GLY A 331 1.57 -0.91 -12.28
N PRO A 332 1.16 -1.47 -11.14
CA PRO A 332 1.51 -0.89 -9.85
C PRO A 332 3.02 -0.90 -9.70
N VAL A 333 3.57 0.27 -9.39
CA VAL A 333 4.98 0.39 -8.98
C VAL A 333 5.18 -0.51 -7.77
N ALA A 334 6.15 -1.43 -7.89
CA ALA A 334 6.48 -2.49 -6.94
C ALA A 334 6.91 -1.97 -5.56
#